data_a0e7cb717393cce46ae2c6e0c550de7a
#
_entry.id   a0e7cb717393cce46ae2c6e0c550de7a
#
_cell.length_a   1.000
_cell.length_b   1.000
_cell.length_c   1.000
_cell.angle_alpha   90.00
_cell.angle_beta   90.00
_cell.angle_gamma   90.00
#
_symmetry.space_group_name_H-M   'P 1'
#
loop_
_entity.id
_entity.type
_entity.pdbx_description
1 polymer ?
#
loop_
_entity_poly.entity_id
_entity_poly.type
_entity_poly.pdbx_seq_one_letter_code
_entity_poly.pdbx_strand_id
1 'polypeptide(L)'
;MNDAISTPGALNNACGADYVKTQQKLPPSLESHLRPGQRACSFDGDADRLMYYYLDERGRFQMLDGDKIASLVAAFVVELVKSAGLEDKIKVGVVQTAYANGASTKYLSEVIASPSIENSF
;
A
#
# COMPACT_ATOMS: atom_id res chain seq x y z
N MET A 1 7.84 11.67 14.76
CA MET A 1 6.81 11.98 13.75
C MET A 1 7.14 13.33 13.16
N ASN A 2 7.15 13.48 11.84
CA ASN A 2 7.38 14.80 11.24
C ASN A 2 6.04 15.57 11.26
N ASP A 3 6.03 16.71 11.91
CA ASP A 3 4.88 17.59 11.97
C ASP A 3 5.29 19.05 11.69
N ALA A 4 4.29 19.91 11.44
CA ALA A 4 4.55 21.33 11.16
C ALA A 4 4.71 22.18 12.43
N ILE A 5 4.47 21.60 13.61
CA ILE A 5 4.43 22.32 14.88
C ILE A 5 5.75 22.21 15.60
N SER A 6 6.20 20.99 15.90
CA SER A 6 7.44 20.76 16.65
C SER A 6 8.68 20.93 15.80
N THR A 7 8.57 20.76 14.46
CA THR A 7 9.70 20.92 13.52
C THR A 7 9.23 21.68 12.27
N PRO A 8 9.19 23.01 12.29
CA PRO A 8 8.81 23.81 11.14
C PRO A 8 9.61 23.44 9.88
N GLY A 9 8.93 23.24 8.75
CA GLY A 9 9.55 22.83 7.49
C GLY A 9 9.90 21.35 7.36
N ALA A 10 9.55 20.50 8.35
CA ALA A 10 9.82 19.06 8.30
C ALA A 10 8.80 18.27 7.48
N LEU A 11 7.60 18.81 7.22
CA LEU A 11 6.61 18.18 6.37
C LEU A 11 7.14 18.02 4.95
N ASN A 12 7.03 16.80 4.41
CA ASN A 12 7.54 16.41 3.10
C ASN A 12 9.06 16.55 2.88
N ASN A 13 9.79 17.00 3.86
CA ASN A 13 11.25 17.12 3.72
C ASN A 13 11.91 15.76 3.92
N ALA A 14 12.24 15.09 2.80
CA ALA A 14 12.83 13.75 2.74
C ALA A 14 12.06 12.69 3.55
N CYS A 15 10.74 12.81 3.65
CA CYS A 15 9.91 11.91 4.46
C CYS A 15 8.53 11.60 3.85
N GLY A 16 8.13 12.31 2.79
CA GLY A 16 6.83 12.12 2.13
C GLY A 16 6.79 10.85 1.26
N ALA A 17 5.59 10.56 0.74
CA ALA A 17 5.35 9.38 -0.11
C ALA A 17 6.29 9.34 -1.33
N ASP A 18 6.52 10.46 -2.00
CA ASP A 18 7.42 10.55 -3.16
C ASP A 18 8.87 10.21 -2.80
N TYR A 19 9.34 10.68 -1.65
CA TYR A 19 10.68 10.37 -1.19
C TYR A 19 10.85 8.85 -1.01
N VAL A 20 9.94 8.23 -0.26
CA VAL A 20 9.99 6.78 0.03
C VAL A 20 9.88 5.97 -1.25
N LYS A 21 8.97 6.33 -2.15
CA LYS A 21 8.77 5.63 -3.44
C LYS A 21 10.00 5.73 -4.33
N THR A 22 10.59 6.90 -4.43
CA THR A 22 11.72 7.16 -5.33
C THR A 22 13.03 6.63 -4.78
N GLN A 23 13.29 6.84 -3.50
CA GLN A 23 14.55 6.46 -2.87
C GLN A 23 14.59 4.99 -2.42
N GLN A 24 13.44 4.31 -2.29
CA GLN A 24 13.31 2.92 -1.85
C GLN A 24 14.05 2.65 -0.53
N LYS A 25 13.97 3.61 0.42
CA LYS A 25 14.61 3.54 1.72
C LYS A 25 13.82 4.29 2.80
N LEU A 26 14.21 4.09 4.05
CA LEU A 26 13.63 4.83 5.17
C LEU A 26 13.86 6.34 5.03
N PRO A 27 12.90 7.16 5.45
CA PRO A 27 13.15 8.56 5.74
C PRO A 27 14.29 8.73 6.76
N PRO A 28 15.21 9.69 6.60
CA PRO A 28 16.30 9.93 7.56
C PRO A 28 15.82 10.10 9.01
N SER A 29 14.64 10.70 9.19
CA SER A 29 14.02 10.86 10.51
C SER A 29 13.64 9.53 11.20
N LEU A 30 13.58 8.42 10.47
CA LEU A 30 13.22 7.10 11.00
C LEU A 30 14.38 6.11 11.05
N GLU A 31 15.51 6.39 10.40
CA GLU A 31 16.65 5.46 10.32
C GLU A 31 17.16 5.01 11.69
N SER A 32 17.17 5.91 12.69
CA SER A 32 17.60 5.60 14.06
C SER A 32 16.48 5.06 14.97
N HIS A 33 15.22 5.13 14.54
CA HIS A 33 14.07 4.83 15.37
C HIS A 33 13.36 3.54 14.97
N LEU A 34 13.26 3.25 13.66
CA LEU A 34 12.57 2.06 13.18
C LEU A 34 13.44 0.81 13.36
N ARG A 35 12.87 -0.21 14.00
CA ARG A 35 13.53 -1.50 14.26
C ARG A 35 12.91 -2.60 13.38
N PRO A 36 13.62 -3.72 13.13
CA PRO A 36 13.04 -4.89 12.47
C PRO A 36 11.70 -5.29 13.07
N GLY A 37 10.72 -5.58 12.21
CA GLY A 37 9.35 -5.89 12.59
C GLY A 37 8.43 -4.68 12.86
N GLN A 38 9.00 -3.49 13.02
CA GLN A 38 8.21 -2.26 13.16
C GLN A 38 7.77 -1.73 11.78
N ARG A 39 6.67 -1.00 11.79
CA ARG A 39 5.95 -0.52 10.61
C ARG A 39 5.80 0.98 10.65
N ALA A 40 5.84 1.60 9.47
CA ALA A 40 5.64 3.03 9.32
C ALA A 40 4.91 3.34 8.01
N CYS A 41 4.46 4.57 7.86
CA CYS A 41 3.90 5.05 6.62
C CYS A 41 4.28 6.51 6.36
N SER A 42 4.25 6.89 5.10
CA SER A 42 4.42 8.27 4.65
C SER A 42 3.27 8.64 3.74
N PHE A 43 2.74 9.83 3.96
CA PHE A 43 1.78 10.48 3.08
C PHE A 43 2.48 11.50 2.20
N ASP A 44 1.87 11.89 1.10
CA ASP A 44 2.27 13.10 0.37
C ASP A 44 1.59 14.36 0.94
N GLY A 45 1.78 15.50 0.27
CA GLY A 45 1.40 16.81 0.83
C GLY A 45 -0.10 17.02 1.04
N ASP A 46 -0.94 16.43 0.20
CA ASP A 46 -2.41 16.46 0.28
C ASP A 46 -3.03 15.14 0.79
N ALA A 47 -2.15 14.17 1.14
CA ALA A 47 -2.51 12.91 1.75
C ALA A 47 -3.41 11.99 0.88
N ASP A 48 -3.35 12.12 -0.44
CA ASP A 48 -4.04 11.25 -1.38
C ASP A 48 -3.23 9.98 -1.71
N ARG A 49 -1.93 9.96 -1.41
CA ARG A 49 -1.03 8.82 -1.59
C ARG A 49 -0.45 8.36 -0.25
N LEU A 50 -0.44 7.04 -0.07
CA LEU A 50 0.14 6.37 1.09
C LEU A 50 1.24 5.40 0.65
N MET A 51 2.41 5.52 1.24
CA MET A 51 3.46 4.50 1.20
C MET A 51 3.56 3.83 2.56
N TYR A 52 3.27 2.55 2.63
CA TYR A 52 3.43 1.73 3.82
C TYR A 52 4.76 0.96 3.72
N TYR A 53 5.54 0.93 4.79
CA TYR A 53 6.85 0.27 4.78
C TYR A 53 7.24 -0.28 6.15
N TYR A 54 8.20 -1.20 6.14
CA TYR A 54 8.73 -1.82 7.34
C TYR A 54 10.14 -2.34 7.08
N LEU A 55 10.83 -2.67 8.17
CA LEU A 55 12.05 -3.49 8.11
C LEU A 55 11.68 -4.93 8.37
N ASP A 56 12.09 -5.85 7.49
CA ASP A 56 11.92 -7.28 7.73
C ASP A 56 12.84 -7.76 8.88
N GLU A 57 12.76 -9.02 9.26
CA GLU A 57 13.56 -9.61 10.32
C GLU A 57 15.07 -9.50 10.10
N ARG A 58 15.48 -9.33 8.83
CA ARG A 58 16.88 -9.16 8.43
C ARG A 58 17.28 -7.69 8.32
N GLY A 59 16.40 -6.75 8.71
CA GLY A 59 16.60 -5.31 8.60
C GLY A 59 16.51 -4.76 7.17
N ARG A 60 16.00 -5.52 6.21
CA ARG A 60 15.85 -5.04 4.83
C ARG A 60 14.57 -4.21 4.69
N PHE A 61 14.67 -3.09 4.00
CA PHE A 61 13.53 -2.23 3.70
C PHE A 61 12.54 -2.95 2.76
N GLN A 62 11.28 -2.93 3.15
CA GLN A 62 10.16 -3.43 2.38
C GLN A 62 9.10 -2.35 2.24
N MET A 63 8.50 -2.20 1.07
CA MET A 63 7.51 -1.16 0.80
C MET A 63 6.30 -1.72 0.05
N LEU A 64 5.13 -1.23 0.46
CA LEU A 64 3.85 -1.43 -0.21
C LEU A 64 3.34 -0.06 -0.66
N ASP A 65 3.23 0.12 -1.96
CA ASP A 65 2.58 1.27 -2.57
C ASP A 65 1.06 1.05 -2.68
N GLY A 66 0.34 2.03 -3.22
CA GLY A 66 -1.11 1.98 -3.36
C GLY A 66 -1.60 0.76 -4.14
N ASP A 67 -0.91 0.38 -5.22
CA ASP A 67 -1.29 -0.79 -6.03
C ASP A 67 -1.19 -2.11 -5.24
N LYS A 68 -0.13 -2.28 -4.47
CA LYS A 68 0.04 -3.46 -3.60
C LYS A 68 -0.97 -3.47 -2.47
N ILE A 69 -1.23 -2.32 -1.85
CA ILE A 69 -2.23 -2.19 -0.77
C ILE A 69 -3.62 -2.52 -1.31
N ALA A 70 -4.01 -1.96 -2.47
CA ALA A 70 -5.29 -2.23 -3.11
C ALA A 70 -5.45 -3.73 -3.45
N SER A 71 -4.39 -4.35 -3.97
CA SER A 71 -4.38 -5.79 -4.27
C SER A 71 -4.58 -6.66 -3.01
N LEU A 72 -3.92 -6.32 -1.91
CA LEU A 72 -4.09 -7.02 -0.63
C LEU A 72 -5.50 -6.84 -0.06
N VAL A 73 -6.05 -5.63 -0.11
CA VAL A 73 -7.42 -5.35 0.35
C VAL A 73 -8.43 -6.11 -0.49
N ALA A 74 -8.27 -6.13 -1.81
CA ALA A 74 -9.16 -6.86 -2.71
C ALA A 74 -9.13 -8.37 -2.41
N ALA A 75 -7.94 -8.96 -2.26
CA ALA A 75 -7.78 -10.37 -1.89
C ALA A 75 -8.49 -10.69 -0.56
N PHE A 76 -8.28 -9.85 0.44
CA PHE A 76 -8.90 -10.01 1.75
C PHE A 76 -10.43 -9.91 1.71
N VAL A 77 -10.98 -8.94 0.96
CA VAL A 77 -12.43 -8.79 0.81
C VAL A 77 -13.05 -10.02 0.11
N VAL A 78 -12.39 -10.53 -0.95
CA VAL A 78 -12.84 -11.75 -1.64
C VAL A 78 -12.85 -12.95 -0.69
N GLU A 79 -11.81 -13.12 0.13
CA GLU A 79 -11.74 -14.18 1.13
C GLU A 79 -12.86 -14.06 2.17
N LEU A 80 -13.16 -12.84 2.63
CA LEU A 80 -14.27 -12.60 3.55
C LEU A 80 -15.61 -12.95 2.93
N VAL A 81 -15.86 -12.56 1.67
CA VAL A 81 -17.10 -12.89 0.95
C VAL A 81 -17.28 -14.41 0.84
N LYS A 82 -16.19 -15.12 0.48
CA LYS A 82 -16.19 -16.60 0.42
C LYS A 82 -16.46 -17.21 1.79
N SER A 83 -15.74 -16.78 2.81
CA SER A 83 -15.90 -17.30 4.17
C SER A 83 -17.30 -17.08 4.74
N ALA A 84 -17.99 -16.04 4.27
CA ALA A 84 -19.36 -15.74 4.64
C ALA A 84 -20.41 -16.51 3.80
N GLY A 85 -20.01 -17.26 2.77
CA GLY A 85 -20.93 -17.94 1.83
C GLY A 85 -21.78 -16.96 1.03
N LEU A 86 -21.21 -15.83 0.65
CA LEU A 86 -21.91 -14.74 -0.04
C LEU A 86 -21.46 -14.55 -1.50
N GLU A 87 -20.65 -15.47 -2.05
CA GLU A 87 -20.09 -15.40 -3.41
C GLU A 87 -21.17 -15.26 -4.50
N ASP A 88 -22.32 -15.88 -4.28
CA ASP A 88 -23.44 -15.81 -5.24
C ASP A 88 -24.27 -14.52 -5.11
N LYS A 89 -24.08 -13.77 -4.02
CA LYS A 89 -24.85 -12.56 -3.70
C LYS A 89 -24.05 -11.27 -3.84
N ILE A 90 -22.74 -11.33 -3.66
CA ILE A 90 -21.86 -10.16 -3.68
C ILE A 90 -20.80 -10.35 -4.75
N LYS A 91 -20.74 -9.42 -5.70
CA LYS A 91 -19.67 -9.31 -6.69
C LYS A 91 -18.71 -8.23 -6.26
N VAL A 92 -17.43 -8.56 -6.18
CA VAL A 92 -16.35 -7.60 -5.85
C VAL A 92 -15.68 -7.17 -7.15
N GLY A 93 -15.67 -5.88 -7.43
CA GLY A 93 -14.96 -5.29 -8.54
C GLY A 93 -13.81 -4.41 -8.05
N VAL A 94 -12.72 -4.35 -8.81
CA VAL A 94 -11.57 -3.45 -8.55
C VAL A 94 -11.39 -2.53 -9.74
N VAL A 95 -11.49 -1.23 -9.50
CA VAL A 95 -11.21 -0.20 -10.51
C VAL A 95 -9.75 0.18 -10.40
N GLN A 96 -9.03 0.09 -11.51
CA GLN A 96 -7.63 0.53 -11.61
C GLN A 96 -7.50 1.67 -12.61
N THR A 97 -6.53 2.55 -12.38
CA THR A 97 -6.16 3.56 -13.38
C THR A 97 -5.37 2.92 -14.53
N ALA A 98 -5.43 3.53 -15.72
CA ALA A 98 -4.73 3.03 -16.91
C ALA A 98 -3.19 2.92 -16.74
N TYR A 99 -2.62 3.61 -15.77
CA TYR A 99 -1.19 3.56 -15.42
C TYR A 99 -0.88 2.75 -14.16
N ALA A 100 -1.82 1.94 -13.69
CA ALA A 100 -1.60 1.01 -12.58
C ALA A 100 -0.47 0.02 -12.91
N ASN A 101 0.18 -0.50 -11.87
CA ASN A 101 1.25 -1.46 -12.05
C ASN A 101 0.73 -2.76 -12.70
N GLY A 102 1.27 -3.12 -13.87
CA GLY A 102 0.85 -4.30 -14.60
C GLY A 102 0.98 -5.61 -13.79
N ALA A 103 1.90 -5.68 -12.82
CA ALA A 103 2.00 -6.84 -11.94
C ALA A 103 0.82 -6.94 -10.97
N SER A 104 0.29 -5.81 -10.47
CA SER A 104 -0.92 -5.82 -9.64
C SER A 104 -2.16 -6.18 -10.46
N THR A 105 -2.26 -5.68 -11.69
CA THR A 105 -3.34 -6.06 -12.62
C THR A 105 -3.34 -7.56 -12.88
N LYS A 106 -2.15 -8.12 -13.19
CA LYS A 106 -1.99 -9.57 -13.38
C LYS A 106 -2.38 -10.35 -12.12
N TYR A 107 -1.91 -9.94 -10.95
CA TYR A 107 -2.27 -10.56 -9.68
C TYR A 107 -3.79 -10.54 -9.44
N LEU A 108 -4.43 -9.39 -9.65
CA LEU A 108 -5.88 -9.25 -9.49
C LEU A 108 -6.66 -10.14 -10.46
N SER A 109 -6.22 -10.24 -11.71
CA SER A 109 -6.88 -11.08 -12.72
C SER A 109 -6.67 -12.59 -12.51
N GLU A 110 -5.50 -13.02 -12.05
CA GLU A 110 -5.17 -14.45 -11.92
C GLU A 110 -5.52 -15.01 -10.54
N VAL A 111 -5.28 -14.27 -9.47
CA VAL A 111 -5.42 -14.75 -8.08
C VAL A 111 -6.81 -14.43 -7.51
N ILE A 112 -7.39 -13.30 -7.91
CA ILE A 112 -8.69 -12.85 -7.43
C ILE A 112 -9.81 -13.19 -8.43
N ALA A 113 -9.50 -13.54 -9.68
CA ALA A 113 -10.44 -14.02 -10.68
C ALA A 113 -11.00 -15.41 -10.30
N SER A 114 -11.67 -15.45 -9.18
CA SER A 114 -12.71 -16.44 -8.89
C SER A 114 -13.97 -16.03 -9.68
N PRO A 115 -14.89 -16.94 -10.05
CA PRO A 115 -16.04 -16.63 -10.91
C PRO A 115 -16.96 -15.49 -10.44
N SER A 116 -16.65 -14.85 -9.33
CA SER A 116 -17.37 -13.72 -8.73
C SER A 116 -16.73 -12.34 -8.93
N ILE A 117 -15.61 -12.20 -9.65
CA ILE A 117 -14.98 -10.89 -9.90
C ILE A 117 -15.05 -10.55 -11.38
N GLU A 118 -15.84 -9.55 -11.72
CA GLU A 118 -15.77 -8.88 -13.03
C GLU A 118 -14.79 -7.71 -12.92
N ASN A 119 -13.70 -7.80 -13.68
CA ASN A 119 -12.80 -6.66 -13.89
C ASN A 119 -13.53 -5.71 -14.87
N SER A 120 -14.01 -4.57 -14.39
CA SER A 120 -14.49 -3.48 -15.25
C SER A 120 -13.27 -2.61 -15.59
N PHE A 121 -12.85 -2.66 -16.85
CA PHE A 121 -11.85 -1.77 -17.43
C PHE A 121 -12.53 -0.56 -18.06
#